data_cf48cc0bfdc773f14ad25d891632eeab
#
_entry.id   cf48cc0bfdc773f14ad25d891632eeab
#
_cell.length_a   1.000
_cell.length_b   1.000
_cell.length_c   1.000
_cell.angle_alpha   90.00
_cell.angle_beta   90.00
_cell.angle_gamma   90.00
#
_symmetry.space_group_name_H-M   'P 1'
#
loop_
_entity.id
_entity.type
_entity.pdbx_description
1 polymer ?
#
loop_
_entity_poly.entity_id
_entity_poly.type
_entity_poly.pdbx_seq_one_letter_code
_entity_poly.pdbx_strand_id
1 'polypeptide(L)'
;NDEIISINGKKMSDFEDISNQISRSKGKDLKIRLKQGDTYHTAIVKPTSKTIQKQKVYQIGIVAKSDENFGAKLKRGWDTAVSTTGLIFNAVGNLFRHFSLNKLSGPVGIYSQTSQVSNMGLTYVLAFLAMISINLGIVNLIPIPGLDGGKLLLNLIELFRGKPISEEHEAIVELIGFGLLLVLIIAVTGNDIYRYFIK
;
A
#
# COMPACT_ATOMS: atom_id res chain seq x y z
N ASN A 1 -1.33 2.52 -30.22
CA ASN A 1 -2.46 2.71 -29.26
C ASN A 1 -3.55 1.73 -29.65
N ASP A 2 -3.56 0.55 -29.01
CA ASP A 2 -4.53 -0.49 -29.31
C ASP A 2 -5.55 -0.53 -28.17
N GLU A 3 -6.83 -0.62 -28.52
CA GLU A 3 -7.93 -0.76 -27.57
C GLU A 3 -8.29 -2.24 -27.42
N ILE A 4 -8.33 -2.77 -26.20
CA ILE A 4 -8.78 -4.14 -25.94
C ILE A 4 -10.30 -4.15 -25.91
N ILE A 5 -10.91 -4.76 -26.93
CA ILE A 5 -12.37 -4.84 -27.07
C ILE A 5 -12.93 -6.03 -26.32
N SER A 6 -12.28 -7.19 -26.42
CA SER A 6 -12.76 -8.41 -25.75
C SER A 6 -11.64 -9.39 -25.46
N ILE A 7 -11.81 -10.20 -24.43
CA ILE A 7 -10.94 -11.33 -24.08
C ILE A 7 -11.80 -12.59 -24.02
N ASN A 8 -11.42 -13.59 -24.80
CA ASN A 8 -12.17 -14.86 -24.96
C ASN A 8 -13.66 -14.65 -25.30
N GLY A 9 -13.96 -13.63 -26.12
CA GLY A 9 -15.31 -13.28 -26.53
C GLY A 9 -16.11 -12.43 -25.54
N LYS A 10 -15.63 -12.23 -24.31
CA LYS A 10 -16.24 -11.34 -23.31
C LYS A 10 -15.79 -9.91 -23.54
N LYS A 11 -16.74 -8.96 -23.69
CA LYS A 11 -16.44 -7.54 -23.85
C LYS A 11 -15.80 -6.98 -22.57
N MET A 12 -14.77 -6.15 -22.72
CA MET A 12 -14.09 -5.45 -21.62
C MET A 12 -14.59 -4.01 -21.58
N SER A 13 -14.87 -3.53 -20.37
CA SER A 13 -15.35 -2.16 -20.15
C SER A 13 -14.28 -1.26 -19.57
N ASP A 14 -13.39 -1.83 -18.77
CA ASP A 14 -12.31 -1.11 -18.10
C ASP A 14 -11.07 -2.01 -17.89
N PHE A 15 -10.03 -1.43 -17.31
CA PHE A 15 -8.78 -2.15 -17.03
C PHE A 15 -8.93 -3.18 -15.90
N GLU A 16 -9.89 -3.01 -15.00
CA GLU A 16 -10.17 -3.94 -13.92
C GLU A 16 -10.78 -5.24 -14.47
N ASP A 17 -11.72 -5.14 -15.41
CA ASP A 17 -12.27 -6.28 -16.14
C ASP A 17 -11.17 -7.09 -16.83
N ILE A 18 -10.22 -6.40 -17.48
CA ILE A 18 -9.06 -7.01 -18.14
C ILE A 18 -8.21 -7.76 -17.13
N SER A 19 -7.85 -7.12 -16.02
CA SER A 19 -7.04 -7.70 -14.96
C SER A 19 -7.70 -8.93 -14.32
N ASN A 20 -8.99 -8.85 -14.05
CA ASN A 20 -9.79 -9.94 -13.51
C ASN A 20 -9.84 -11.15 -14.48
N GLN A 21 -9.98 -10.89 -15.79
CA GLN A 21 -10.02 -11.94 -16.80
C GLN A 21 -8.66 -12.62 -16.96
N ILE A 22 -7.55 -11.85 -16.89
CA ILE A 22 -6.19 -12.40 -16.90
C ILE A 22 -5.96 -13.30 -15.68
N SER A 23 -6.34 -12.83 -14.49
CA SER A 23 -6.19 -13.59 -13.25
C SER A 23 -6.99 -14.90 -13.27
N ARG A 24 -8.23 -14.86 -13.78
CA ARG A 24 -9.11 -16.03 -13.91
C ARG A 24 -8.63 -17.05 -14.92
N SER A 25 -7.80 -16.66 -15.88
CA SER A 25 -7.26 -17.57 -16.91
C SER A 25 -6.36 -18.67 -16.35
N LYS A 26 -5.78 -18.44 -15.16
CA LYS A 26 -4.81 -19.33 -14.50
C LYS A 26 -3.66 -19.76 -15.43
N GLY A 27 -3.24 -18.82 -16.32
CA GLY A 27 -2.14 -19.06 -17.27
C GLY A 27 -2.53 -19.76 -18.56
N LYS A 28 -3.82 -19.97 -18.82
CA LYS A 28 -4.31 -20.46 -20.12
C LYS A 28 -4.23 -19.35 -21.15
N ASP A 29 -4.07 -19.74 -22.41
CA ASP A 29 -4.02 -18.82 -23.54
C ASP A 29 -5.30 -17.95 -23.60
N LEU A 30 -5.09 -16.64 -23.81
CA LEU A 30 -6.15 -15.66 -23.93
C LEU A 30 -6.24 -15.17 -25.36
N LYS A 31 -7.43 -15.29 -25.96
CA LYS A 31 -7.74 -14.72 -27.26
C LYS A 31 -8.21 -13.28 -27.07
N ILE A 32 -7.34 -12.32 -27.35
CA ILE A 32 -7.58 -10.90 -27.16
C ILE A 32 -7.91 -10.27 -28.50
N ARG A 33 -9.09 -9.63 -28.59
CA ARG A 33 -9.48 -8.83 -29.76
C ARG A 33 -9.12 -7.36 -29.50
N LEU A 34 -8.28 -6.83 -30.37
CA LEU A 34 -7.74 -5.47 -30.32
C LEU A 34 -8.34 -4.63 -31.45
N LYS A 35 -8.56 -3.36 -31.19
CA LYS A 35 -8.89 -2.35 -32.20
C LYS A 35 -7.71 -1.38 -32.32
N GLN A 36 -7.19 -1.22 -33.55
CA GLN A 36 -6.14 -0.31 -33.90
C GLN A 36 -6.64 0.60 -35.03
N GLY A 37 -7.01 1.85 -34.69
CA GLY A 37 -7.71 2.72 -35.63
C GLY A 37 -9.06 2.08 -36.04
N ASP A 38 -9.25 1.85 -37.34
CA ASP A 38 -10.47 1.22 -37.89
C ASP A 38 -10.33 -0.30 -38.11
N THR A 39 -9.19 -0.88 -37.80
CA THR A 39 -8.92 -2.30 -38.02
C THR A 39 -9.02 -3.11 -36.72
N TYR A 40 -9.46 -4.36 -36.84
CA TYR A 40 -9.55 -5.29 -35.74
C TYR A 40 -8.53 -6.41 -35.92
N HIS A 41 -7.74 -6.65 -34.89
CA HIS A 41 -6.79 -7.75 -34.83
C HIS A 41 -7.11 -8.70 -33.67
N THR A 42 -6.74 -9.95 -33.83
CA THR A 42 -6.85 -10.92 -32.74
C THR A 42 -5.47 -11.46 -32.42
N ALA A 43 -5.06 -11.33 -31.17
CA ALA A 43 -3.82 -11.88 -30.64
C ALA A 43 -4.11 -12.99 -29.65
N ILE A 44 -3.31 -14.05 -29.68
CA ILE A 44 -3.31 -15.09 -28.65
C ILE A 44 -2.13 -14.82 -27.76
N VAL A 45 -2.40 -14.55 -26.46
CA VAL A 45 -1.39 -14.19 -25.47
C VAL A 45 -1.44 -15.18 -24.31
N LYS A 46 -0.29 -15.74 -23.97
CA LYS A 46 -0.15 -16.61 -22.81
C LYS A 46 0.31 -15.79 -21.60
N PRO A 47 -0.51 -15.70 -20.53
CA PRO A 47 -0.12 -15.00 -19.34
C PRO A 47 1.09 -15.65 -18.66
N THR A 48 2.05 -14.83 -18.23
CA THR A 48 3.17 -15.28 -17.42
C THR A 48 2.77 -15.29 -15.94
N SER A 49 3.20 -16.30 -15.20
CA SER A 49 2.96 -16.34 -13.75
C SER A 49 4.17 -15.80 -12.99
N LYS A 50 3.92 -14.91 -12.03
CA LYS A 50 4.91 -14.46 -11.05
C LYS A 50 4.41 -14.80 -9.65
N THR A 51 5.26 -15.35 -8.81
CA THR A 51 4.90 -15.62 -7.42
C THR A 51 5.20 -14.40 -6.58
N ILE A 52 4.17 -13.77 -6.03
CA ILE A 52 4.28 -12.63 -5.13
C ILE A 52 3.64 -13.05 -3.81
N GLN A 53 4.38 -12.96 -2.71
CA GLN A 53 3.90 -13.33 -1.35
C GLN A 53 3.23 -14.71 -1.29
N LYS A 54 3.85 -15.73 -1.91
CA LYS A 54 3.33 -17.11 -2.01
C LYS A 54 2.05 -17.27 -2.83
N GLN A 55 1.57 -16.23 -3.50
CA GLN A 55 0.44 -16.29 -4.42
C GLN A 55 0.92 -16.20 -5.88
N LYS A 56 0.39 -17.07 -6.75
CA LYS A 56 0.64 -16.98 -8.19
C LYS A 56 -0.24 -15.88 -8.79
N VAL A 57 0.39 -14.83 -9.28
CA VAL A 57 -0.26 -13.75 -10.01
C VAL A 57 0.02 -13.94 -11.50
N TYR A 58 -1.02 -13.90 -12.31
CA TYR A 58 -0.91 -14.01 -13.76
C TYR A 58 -0.95 -12.62 -14.37
N GLN A 59 -0.02 -12.32 -15.28
CA GLN A 59 0.11 -11.02 -15.93
C GLN A 59 0.46 -11.15 -17.39
N ILE A 60 0.04 -10.17 -18.19
CA ILE A 60 0.46 -9.96 -19.57
C ILE A 60 1.13 -8.58 -19.63
N GLY A 61 2.12 -8.43 -20.51
CA GLY A 61 2.91 -7.19 -20.61
C GLY A 61 2.17 -6.05 -21.32
N ILE A 62 1.03 -5.61 -20.77
CA ILE A 62 0.29 -4.45 -21.26
C ILE A 62 0.41 -3.30 -20.28
N VAL A 63 0.50 -2.09 -20.83
CA VAL A 63 0.46 -0.85 -20.05
C VAL A 63 -0.80 -0.10 -20.46
N ALA A 64 -1.67 0.17 -19.47
CA ALA A 64 -2.86 0.98 -19.74
C ALA A 64 -2.45 2.40 -20.10
N LYS A 65 -2.89 2.90 -21.25
CA LYS A 65 -2.81 4.31 -21.56
C LYS A 65 -3.98 5.01 -20.86
N SER A 66 -3.66 5.95 -19.99
CA SER A 66 -4.67 6.79 -19.35
C SER A 66 -4.80 8.08 -20.18
N ASP A 67 -5.87 8.17 -20.96
CA ASP A 67 -6.25 9.41 -21.67
C ASP A 67 -7.13 10.32 -20.79
N GLU A 68 -7.06 10.13 -19.48
CA GLU A 68 -7.83 10.92 -18.52
C GLU A 68 -7.39 12.38 -18.49
N ASN A 69 -8.37 13.28 -18.44
CA ASN A 69 -8.11 14.68 -18.17
C ASN A 69 -7.55 14.86 -16.75
N PHE A 70 -7.00 16.03 -16.46
CA PHE A 70 -6.38 16.33 -15.15
C PHE A 70 -7.32 16.08 -13.97
N GLY A 71 -8.61 16.43 -14.12
CA GLY A 71 -9.62 16.23 -13.07
C GLY A 71 -9.86 14.74 -12.75
N ALA A 72 -9.90 13.87 -13.76
CA ALA A 72 -10.04 12.45 -13.58
C ALA A 72 -8.81 11.82 -12.88
N LYS A 73 -7.61 12.29 -13.23
CA LYS A 73 -6.36 11.87 -12.57
C LYS A 73 -6.34 12.29 -11.08
N LEU A 74 -6.78 13.52 -10.81
CA LEU A 74 -6.87 14.02 -9.42
C LEU A 74 -7.88 13.22 -8.60
N LYS A 75 -9.06 12.95 -9.16
CA LYS A 75 -10.09 12.12 -8.52
C LYS A 75 -9.55 10.72 -8.23
N ARG A 76 -8.89 10.08 -9.20
CA ARG A 76 -8.30 8.75 -8.98
C ARG A 76 -7.22 8.76 -7.89
N GLY A 77 -6.38 9.81 -7.86
CA GLY A 77 -5.41 10.00 -6.78
C GLY A 77 -6.07 10.10 -5.42
N TRP A 78 -7.15 10.88 -5.32
CA TRP A 78 -7.97 10.99 -4.10
C TRP A 78 -8.58 9.66 -3.68
N ASP A 79 -9.26 8.96 -4.61
CA ASP A 79 -9.90 7.67 -4.34
C ASP A 79 -8.85 6.62 -3.89
N THR A 80 -7.66 6.65 -4.49
CA THR A 80 -6.54 5.80 -4.09
C THR A 80 -6.04 6.14 -2.69
N ALA A 81 -5.90 7.42 -2.36
CA ALA A 81 -5.48 7.85 -1.02
C ALA A 81 -6.49 7.42 0.05
N VAL A 82 -7.79 7.62 -0.20
CA VAL A 82 -8.87 7.22 0.72
C VAL A 82 -8.90 5.69 0.91
N SER A 83 -8.82 4.92 -0.17
CA SER A 83 -8.81 3.46 -0.10
C SER A 83 -7.57 2.93 0.62
N THR A 84 -6.40 3.49 0.34
CA THR A 84 -5.14 3.16 1.04
C THR A 84 -5.24 3.47 2.52
N THR A 85 -5.79 4.61 2.89
CA THR A 85 -6.06 4.98 4.27
C THR A 85 -6.92 3.93 4.98
N GLY A 86 -8.02 3.49 4.35
CA GLY A 86 -8.88 2.42 4.87
C GLY A 86 -8.14 1.09 5.08
N LEU A 87 -7.28 0.71 4.14
CA LEU A 87 -6.45 -0.49 4.26
C LEU A 87 -5.47 -0.40 5.44
N ILE A 88 -4.85 0.77 5.66
CA ILE A 88 -3.91 0.99 6.76
C ILE A 88 -4.64 0.92 8.11
N PHE A 89 -5.82 1.54 8.25
CA PHE A 89 -6.63 1.42 9.47
C PHE A 89 -6.99 -0.03 9.78
N ASN A 90 -7.39 -0.80 8.77
CA ASN A 90 -7.67 -2.22 8.93
C ASN A 90 -6.41 -3.01 9.32
N ALA A 91 -5.25 -2.69 8.73
CA ALA A 91 -3.98 -3.34 9.06
C ALA A 91 -3.56 -3.03 10.51
N VAL A 92 -3.70 -1.79 10.95
CA VAL A 92 -3.44 -1.36 12.33
C VAL A 92 -4.40 -2.06 13.30
N GLY A 93 -5.70 -2.09 13.00
CA GLY A 93 -6.69 -2.81 13.81
C GLY A 93 -6.39 -4.31 13.92
N ASN A 94 -5.96 -4.94 12.83
CA ASN A 94 -5.54 -6.34 12.83
C ASN A 94 -4.23 -6.58 13.59
N LEU A 95 -3.33 -5.58 13.62
CA LEU A 95 -2.10 -5.65 14.41
C LEU A 95 -2.41 -5.68 15.91
N PHE A 96 -3.35 -4.85 16.38
CA PHE A 96 -3.79 -4.87 17.78
C PHE A 96 -4.49 -6.18 18.17
N ARG A 97 -5.22 -6.83 17.24
CA ARG A 97 -5.89 -8.12 17.50
C ARG A 97 -4.94 -9.31 17.44
N HIS A 98 -3.98 -9.27 16.54
CA HIS A 98 -3.04 -10.36 16.24
C HIS A 98 -1.64 -9.79 16.08
N PHE A 99 -1.03 -9.39 17.22
CA PHE A 99 0.32 -8.80 17.19
C PHE A 99 1.32 -9.78 16.59
N SER A 100 2.03 -9.33 15.57
CA SER A 100 3.09 -10.12 14.93
C SER A 100 4.15 -9.18 14.34
N LEU A 101 5.38 -9.29 14.83
CA LEU A 101 6.54 -8.55 14.31
C LEU A 101 6.77 -8.81 12.82
N ASN A 102 6.41 -9.99 12.34
CA ASN A 102 6.57 -10.37 10.93
C ASN A 102 5.69 -9.54 9.96
N LYS A 103 4.67 -8.85 10.46
CA LYS A 103 3.80 -7.97 9.67
C LYS A 103 4.28 -6.51 9.65
N LEU A 104 5.27 -6.19 10.48
CA LEU A 104 5.87 -4.87 10.54
C LEU A 104 7.11 -4.84 9.65
N SER A 105 7.33 -3.70 9.03
CA SER A 105 8.58 -3.38 8.31
C SER A 105 9.29 -2.28 9.06
N GLY A 106 10.51 -2.55 9.48
CA GLY A 106 11.39 -1.56 10.06
C GLY A 106 12.28 -0.88 9.01
N PRO A 107 13.32 -0.17 9.45
CA PRO A 107 14.21 0.57 8.55
C PRO A 107 14.85 -0.31 7.46
N VAL A 108 15.23 -1.54 7.79
CA VAL A 108 15.84 -2.48 6.84
C VAL A 108 14.82 -2.97 5.81
N GLY A 109 13.60 -3.25 6.24
CA GLY A 109 12.51 -3.64 5.35
C GLY A 109 12.11 -2.52 4.39
N ILE A 110 12.05 -1.26 4.88
CA ILE A 110 11.78 -0.09 4.05
C ILE A 110 12.90 0.11 3.03
N TYR A 111 14.16 0.00 3.43
CA TYR A 111 15.30 0.08 2.52
C TYR A 111 15.22 -0.95 1.39
N SER A 112 14.94 -2.21 1.74
CA SER A 112 14.79 -3.30 0.76
C SER A 112 13.66 -3.02 -0.24
N GLN A 113 12.50 -2.55 0.23
CA GLN A 113 11.38 -2.18 -0.63
C GLN A 113 11.71 -0.98 -1.52
N THR A 114 12.37 0.06 -0.98
CA THR A 114 12.82 1.23 -1.73
C THR A 114 13.76 0.83 -2.87
N SER A 115 14.71 -0.05 -2.60
CA SER A 115 15.63 -0.57 -3.62
C SER A 115 14.91 -1.30 -4.75
N GLN A 116 13.88 -2.08 -4.44
CA GLN A 116 13.08 -2.76 -5.46
C GLN A 116 12.26 -1.78 -6.30
N VAL A 117 11.63 -0.81 -5.65
CA VAL A 117 10.77 0.18 -6.31
C VAL A 117 11.58 1.15 -7.17
N SER A 118 12.80 1.50 -6.75
CA SER A 118 13.69 2.40 -7.52
C SER A 118 14.05 1.84 -8.90
N ASN A 119 14.13 0.52 -9.03
CA ASN A 119 14.37 -0.14 -10.31
C ASN A 119 13.16 -0.15 -11.26
N MET A 120 11.97 0.23 -10.76
CA MET A 120 10.73 0.28 -11.55
C MET A 120 10.50 1.65 -12.21
N GLY A 121 11.24 2.68 -11.79
CA GLY A 121 11.19 4.03 -12.33
C GLY A 121 10.54 5.06 -11.40
N LEU A 122 10.69 6.34 -11.75
CA LEU A 122 10.34 7.48 -10.90
C LEU A 122 8.88 7.49 -10.43
N THR A 123 7.95 7.12 -11.30
CA THR A 123 6.51 7.08 -10.96
C THR A 123 6.22 6.13 -9.79
N TYR A 124 6.87 4.97 -9.77
CA TYR A 124 6.71 3.99 -8.70
C TYR A 124 7.34 4.48 -7.40
N VAL A 125 8.49 5.16 -7.49
CA VAL A 125 9.14 5.79 -6.33
C VAL A 125 8.23 6.85 -5.70
N LEU A 126 7.63 7.73 -6.52
CA LEU A 126 6.70 8.75 -6.02
C LEU A 126 5.45 8.14 -5.39
N ALA A 127 4.88 7.10 -6.00
CA ALA A 127 3.74 6.36 -5.44
C ALA A 127 4.09 5.69 -4.10
N PHE A 128 5.28 5.11 -4.00
CA PHE A 128 5.78 4.49 -2.76
C PHE A 128 6.01 5.53 -1.66
N LEU A 129 6.60 6.68 -1.99
CA LEU A 129 6.76 7.80 -1.05
C LEU A 129 5.40 8.32 -0.55
N ALA A 130 4.42 8.47 -1.43
CA ALA A 130 3.07 8.86 -1.05
C ALA A 130 2.44 7.83 -0.08
N MET A 131 2.60 6.54 -0.35
CA MET A 131 2.13 5.47 0.53
C MET A 131 2.80 5.52 1.92
N ILE A 132 4.12 5.72 1.98
CA ILE A 132 4.84 5.87 3.26
C ILE A 132 4.34 7.10 4.01
N SER A 133 4.13 8.23 3.33
CA SER A 133 3.65 9.46 3.94
C SER A 133 2.26 9.29 4.55
N ILE A 134 1.33 8.64 3.83
CA ILE A 134 -0.01 8.34 4.35
C ILE A 134 0.10 7.41 5.57
N ASN A 135 0.91 6.35 5.47
CA ASN A 135 1.11 5.41 6.57
C ASN A 135 1.66 6.10 7.82
N LEU A 136 2.69 6.93 7.64
CA LEU A 136 3.29 7.69 8.75
C LEU A 136 2.28 8.64 9.41
N GLY A 137 1.48 9.36 8.59
CA GLY A 137 0.42 10.24 9.11
C GLY A 137 -0.61 9.48 9.94
N ILE A 138 -1.08 8.33 9.44
CA ILE A 138 -2.07 7.50 10.17
C ILE A 138 -1.48 6.93 11.45
N VAL A 139 -0.25 6.41 11.40
CA VAL A 139 0.42 5.86 12.59
C VAL A 139 0.63 6.95 13.64
N ASN A 140 1.01 8.16 13.24
CA ASN A 140 1.18 9.28 14.16
C ASN A 140 -0.12 9.73 14.81
N LEU A 141 -1.28 9.51 14.20
CA LEU A 141 -2.59 9.81 14.78
C LEU A 141 -3.09 8.75 15.78
N ILE A 142 -2.42 7.61 15.89
CA ILE A 142 -2.79 6.59 16.89
C ILE A 142 -2.57 7.16 18.30
N PRO A 143 -3.51 6.95 19.24
CA PRO A 143 -3.42 7.50 20.60
C PRO A 143 -2.39 6.71 21.45
N ILE A 144 -1.15 6.74 21.03
CA ILE A 144 0.00 6.13 21.72
C ILE A 144 0.89 7.26 22.24
N PRO A 145 1.27 7.25 23.54
CA PRO A 145 2.22 8.23 24.06
C PRO A 145 3.54 8.21 23.24
N GLY A 146 4.08 9.41 23.02
CA GLY A 146 5.26 9.59 22.16
C GLY A 146 4.94 9.83 20.68
N LEU A 147 3.66 9.78 20.27
CA LEU A 147 3.15 10.15 18.94
C LEU A 147 2.21 11.36 19.07
N ASP A 148 1.95 12.06 17.96
CA ASP A 148 1.04 13.22 17.93
C ASP A 148 -0.37 12.88 18.41
N GLY A 149 -0.88 11.69 18.07
CA GLY A 149 -2.15 11.17 18.55
C GLY A 149 -2.21 10.99 20.06
N GLY A 150 -1.09 10.68 20.70
CA GLY A 150 -0.96 10.65 22.16
C GLY A 150 -1.16 12.04 22.77
N LYS A 151 -0.54 13.07 22.21
CA LYS A 151 -0.74 14.47 22.62
C LYS A 151 -2.18 14.93 22.41
N LEU A 152 -2.78 14.60 21.27
CA LEU A 152 -4.18 14.89 21.02
C LEU A 152 -5.09 14.24 22.07
N LEU A 153 -4.80 13.00 22.47
CA LEU A 153 -5.55 12.31 23.51
C LEU A 153 -5.40 13.02 24.86
N LEU A 154 -4.19 13.43 25.24
CA LEU A 154 -3.95 14.17 26.50
C LEU A 154 -4.71 15.51 26.51
N ASN A 155 -4.65 16.27 25.41
CA ASN A 155 -5.39 17.53 25.27
C ASN A 155 -6.91 17.33 25.34
N LEU A 156 -7.44 16.24 24.76
CA LEU A 156 -8.85 15.89 24.90
C LEU A 156 -9.22 15.57 26.35
N ILE A 157 -8.37 14.84 27.06
CA ILE A 157 -8.58 14.55 28.49
C ILE A 157 -8.60 15.83 29.31
N GLU A 158 -7.69 16.79 29.06
CA GLU A 158 -7.69 18.09 29.69
C GLU A 158 -8.99 18.86 29.44
N LEU A 159 -9.44 18.88 28.20
CA LEU A 159 -10.70 19.54 27.81
C LEU A 159 -11.89 18.98 28.59
N PHE A 160 -12.00 17.64 28.72
CA PHE A 160 -13.09 17.02 29.48
C PHE A 160 -12.96 17.18 31.01
N ARG A 161 -11.73 17.23 31.52
CA ARG A 161 -11.47 17.44 32.96
C ARG A 161 -11.64 18.90 33.41
N GLY A 162 -11.54 19.83 32.45
CA GLY A 162 -11.51 21.29 32.76
C GLY A 162 -10.28 21.75 33.55
N LYS A 163 -9.24 20.91 33.62
CA LYS A 163 -7.99 21.18 34.31
C LYS A 163 -6.81 20.62 33.51
N PRO A 164 -5.71 21.41 33.37
CA PRO A 164 -4.52 20.92 32.65
C PRO A 164 -3.87 19.74 33.40
N ILE A 165 -3.19 18.88 32.66
CA ILE A 165 -2.28 17.86 33.18
C ILE A 165 -0.97 18.60 33.52
N SER A 166 -0.33 18.26 34.65
CA SER A 166 0.95 18.88 34.97
C SER A 166 2.02 18.46 33.96
N GLU A 167 2.90 19.39 33.61
CA GLU A 167 4.00 19.17 32.67
C GLU A 167 4.86 17.95 33.04
N GLU A 168 5.03 17.70 34.34
CA GLU A 168 5.78 16.54 34.82
C GLU A 168 5.11 15.22 34.46
N HIS A 169 3.78 15.09 34.60
CA HIS A 169 3.04 13.89 34.22
C HIS A 169 3.02 13.69 32.70
N GLU A 170 2.85 14.77 31.93
CA GLU A 170 2.93 14.73 30.50
C GLU A 170 4.31 14.24 30.03
N ALA A 171 5.39 14.81 30.56
CA ALA A 171 6.76 14.42 30.24
C ALA A 171 7.05 12.93 30.58
N ILE A 172 6.55 12.42 31.71
CA ILE A 172 6.71 11.03 32.09
C ILE A 172 5.98 10.11 31.09
N VAL A 173 4.75 10.44 30.73
CA VAL A 173 3.94 9.67 29.77
C VAL A 173 4.61 9.65 28.40
N GLU A 174 5.12 10.79 27.92
CA GLU A 174 5.86 10.88 26.67
C GLU A 174 7.16 10.06 26.70
N LEU A 175 7.92 10.14 27.81
CA LEU A 175 9.18 9.39 27.95
C LEU A 175 8.94 7.87 27.93
N ILE A 176 7.89 7.40 28.60
CA ILE A 176 7.50 5.98 28.57
C ILE A 176 7.11 5.56 27.16
N GLY A 177 6.29 6.37 26.48
CA GLY A 177 5.87 6.09 25.09
C GLY A 177 7.04 6.05 24.14
N PHE A 178 7.95 7.01 24.23
CA PHE A 178 9.18 7.05 23.42
C PHE A 178 10.07 5.83 23.69
N GLY A 179 10.25 5.45 24.96
CA GLY A 179 11.00 4.25 25.33
C GLY A 179 10.40 2.98 24.71
N LEU A 180 9.06 2.84 24.75
CA LEU A 180 8.35 1.71 24.14
C LEU A 180 8.52 1.68 22.62
N LEU A 181 8.46 2.84 21.96
CA LEU A 181 8.70 2.95 20.52
C LEU A 181 10.14 2.58 20.15
N LEU A 182 11.13 2.97 20.95
CA LEU A 182 12.53 2.58 20.74
C LEU A 182 12.70 1.06 20.82
N VAL A 183 12.14 0.42 21.84
CA VAL A 183 12.17 -1.05 21.97
C VAL A 183 11.51 -1.72 20.77
N LEU A 184 10.36 -1.20 20.33
CA LEU A 184 9.66 -1.72 19.16
C LEU A 184 10.52 -1.59 17.88
N ILE A 185 11.15 -0.43 17.65
CA ILE A 185 12.02 -0.21 16.47
C ILE A 185 13.19 -1.19 16.49
N ILE A 186 13.84 -1.39 17.65
CA ILE A 186 14.94 -2.34 17.79
C ILE A 186 14.47 -3.77 17.50
N ALA A 187 13.33 -4.18 18.06
CA ALA A 187 12.77 -5.51 17.85
C ALA A 187 12.39 -5.76 16.39
N VAL A 188 11.74 -4.78 15.72
CA VAL A 188 11.37 -4.89 14.30
C VAL A 188 12.60 -4.90 13.41
N THR A 189 13.60 -4.05 13.70
CA THR A 189 14.85 -4.01 12.95
C THR A 189 15.61 -5.34 13.06
N GLY A 190 15.68 -5.92 14.26
CA GLY A 190 16.28 -7.24 14.47
C GLY A 190 15.54 -8.33 13.69
N ASN A 191 14.20 -8.31 13.70
CA ASN A 191 13.38 -9.23 12.90
C ASN A 191 13.58 -9.05 11.39
N ASP A 192 13.73 -7.81 10.91
CA ASP A 192 14.03 -7.53 9.51
C ASP A 192 15.39 -8.10 9.10
N ILE A 193 16.45 -7.86 9.90
CA ILE A 193 17.78 -8.41 9.65
C ILE A 193 17.70 -9.93 9.57
N TYR A 194 17.03 -10.57 10.51
CA TYR A 194 16.82 -12.02 10.49
C TYR A 194 16.15 -12.51 9.20
N ARG A 195 15.10 -11.82 8.76
CA ARG A 195 14.32 -12.20 7.56
C ARG A 195 15.04 -12.00 6.24
N TYR A 196 15.84 -10.92 6.13
CA TYR A 196 16.46 -10.54 4.84
C TYR A 196 17.88 -11.09 4.67
N PHE A 197 18.59 -11.40 5.76
CA PHE A 197 20.00 -11.80 5.70
C PHE A 197 20.26 -13.21 6.25
N ILE A 198 19.38 -13.80 7.04
CA ILE A 198 19.62 -15.09 7.70
C ILE A 198 18.71 -16.19 7.18
N LYS A 199 17.46 -15.85 6.78
CA LYS A 199 16.46 -16.80 6.28
C LYS A 199 16.29 -16.70 4.76
#